data_9fcf56c8306d12fdbe404bcb78c6fa7b
#
_entry.id   9fcf56c8306d12fdbe404bcb78c6fa7b
#
_cell.length_a   1.000
_cell.length_b   1.000
_cell.length_c   1.000
_cell.angle_alpha   90.00
_cell.angle_beta   90.00
_cell.angle_gamma   90.00
#
_symmetry.space_group_name_H-M   'P 1'
#
loop_
_entity.id
_entity.type
_entity.pdbx_description
1 polymer ?
#
loop_
_entity_poly.entity_id
_entity_poly.type
_entity_poly.pdbx_seq_one_letter_code
_entity_poly.pdbx_strand_id
1 'polypeptide(L)'
;MLSLVVRPWCSLCDAMREAVAAVAARHGARVVEVDLDAHPEWEERYGERVPVLVAGAPPEGEVLAELTLDARAVERWLVRQPVARDRDFR
;
A
#
# COMPACT_ATOMS: atom_id res chain seq x y z
N MET A 1 -8.15 -2.30 3.49
CA MET A 1 -7.08 -1.42 3.99
C MET A 1 -5.78 -1.73 3.27
N LEU A 2 -5.05 -0.72 2.95
CA LEU A 2 -3.74 -0.85 2.34
C LEU A 2 -2.69 -0.29 3.29
N SER A 3 -1.50 -0.86 3.27
CA SER A 3 -0.37 -0.35 4.03
C SER A 3 0.73 0.04 3.06
N LEU A 4 1.28 1.22 3.24
CA LEU A 4 2.38 1.69 2.40
C LEU A 4 3.64 1.73 3.27
N VAL A 5 4.56 0.82 3.01
CA VAL A 5 5.81 0.73 3.75
C VAL A 5 6.81 1.68 3.10
N VAL A 6 7.28 2.64 3.86
CA VAL A 6 8.15 3.71 3.37
C VAL A 6 9.33 3.90 4.28
N ARG A 7 10.24 4.76 3.86
CA ARG A 7 11.42 5.13 4.63
C ARG A 7 11.62 6.62 4.46
N PRO A 8 12.15 7.35 5.43
CA PRO A 8 12.44 8.77 5.25
C PRO A 8 13.48 8.98 4.16
N TRP A 9 13.46 10.14 3.56
CA TRP A 9 14.43 10.55 2.52
C TRP A 9 14.33 9.67 1.27
N CYS A 10 13.13 9.23 0.91
CA CYS A 10 12.93 8.34 -0.22
C CYS A 10 12.05 9.04 -1.25
N SER A 11 12.64 9.45 -2.36
CA SER A 11 11.87 10.17 -3.40
C SER A 11 10.86 9.26 -4.08
N LEU A 12 11.18 7.98 -4.25
CA LEU A 12 10.23 7.03 -4.81
C LEU A 12 9.03 6.83 -3.87
N CYS A 13 9.28 6.92 -2.57
CA CYS A 13 8.20 6.82 -1.60
C CYS A 13 7.23 8.00 -1.74
N ASP A 14 7.75 9.19 -1.97
CA ASP A 14 6.90 10.36 -2.16
C ASP A 14 6.01 10.19 -3.39
N ALA A 15 6.58 9.71 -4.48
CA ALA A 15 5.83 9.51 -5.71
C ALA A 15 4.73 8.46 -5.52
N MET A 16 5.08 7.36 -4.87
CA MET A 16 4.09 6.30 -4.65
C MET A 16 3.01 6.76 -3.67
N ARG A 17 3.38 7.54 -2.67
CA ARG A 17 2.40 8.05 -1.71
C ARG A 17 1.30 8.83 -2.44
N GLU A 18 1.66 9.69 -3.37
CA GLU A 18 0.70 10.46 -4.12
C GLU A 18 -0.16 9.57 -5.02
N ALA A 19 0.47 8.63 -5.70
CA ALA A 19 -0.25 7.74 -6.61
C ALA A 19 -1.22 6.84 -5.86
N VAL A 20 -0.80 6.31 -4.72
CA VAL A 20 -1.65 5.46 -3.90
C VAL A 20 -2.82 6.24 -3.36
N ALA A 21 -2.58 7.48 -2.91
CA ALA A 21 -3.66 8.30 -2.37
C ALA A 21 -4.75 8.53 -3.42
N ALA A 22 -4.35 8.77 -4.67
CA ALA A 22 -5.33 9.00 -5.73
C ALA A 22 -6.15 7.75 -6.02
N VAL A 23 -5.50 6.60 -6.11
CA VAL A 23 -6.20 5.35 -6.37
C VAL A 23 -7.12 5.00 -5.20
N ALA A 24 -6.62 5.13 -3.98
CA ALA A 24 -7.39 4.78 -2.80
C ALA A 24 -8.63 5.67 -2.67
N ALA A 25 -8.48 6.96 -2.99
CA ALA A 25 -9.60 7.89 -2.89
C ALA A 25 -10.72 7.49 -3.85
N ARG A 26 -10.36 7.05 -5.05
CA ARG A 26 -11.37 6.66 -6.03
C ARG A 26 -12.15 5.42 -5.60
N HIS A 27 -11.55 4.60 -4.75
CA HIS A 27 -12.18 3.33 -4.34
C HIS A 27 -12.58 3.31 -2.87
N GLY A 28 -12.47 4.44 -2.19
CA GLY A 28 -12.81 4.51 -0.77
C GLY A 28 -11.94 3.65 0.11
N ALA A 29 -10.70 3.37 -0.31
CA ALA A 29 -9.81 2.52 0.45
C ALA A 29 -9.04 3.33 1.47
N ARG A 30 -8.71 2.70 2.58
CA ARG A 30 -7.93 3.32 3.64
C ARG A 30 -6.46 2.95 3.46
N VAL A 31 -5.59 3.93 3.62
CA VAL A 31 -4.15 3.72 3.51
C VAL A 31 -3.48 4.12 4.81
N VAL A 32 -2.62 3.24 5.30
CA VAL A 32 -1.83 3.48 6.51
C VAL A 32 -0.36 3.45 6.11
N GLU A 33 0.39 4.48 6.46
CA GLU A 33 1.83 4.48 6.21
C GLU A 33 2.56 3.77 7.34
N VAL A 34 3.57 3.01 6.98
CA VAL A 34 4.39 2.28 7.94
C VAL A 34 5.85 2.66 7.69
N ASP A 35 6.51 3.17 8.70
CA ASP A 35 7.91 3.54 8.62
C ASP A 35 8.77 2.29 8.83
N LEU A 36 9.48 1.86 7.80
CA LEU A 36 10.28 0.65 7.88
C LEU A 36 11.38 0.78 8.93
N ASP A 37 11.89 2.00 9.12
CA ASP A 37 12.96 2.21 10.11
C ASP A 37 12.48 1.93 11.53
N ALA A 38 11.18 1.97 11.77
CA ALA A 38 10.61 1.61 13.06
C ALA A 38 10.42 0.10 13.22
N HIS A 39 10.70 -0.66 12.17
CA HIS A 39 10.50 -2.12 12.17
C HIS A 39 11.72 -2.82 11.61
N PRO A 40 12.85 -2.81 12.33
CA PRO A 40 14.08 -3.43 11.80
C PRO A 40 13.92 -4.91 11.47
N GLU A 41 12.95 -5.58 12.09
CA GLU A 41 12.68 -6.98 11.79
C GLU A 41 12.19 -7.20 10.37
N TRP A 42 11.74 -6.14 9.68
CA TRP A 42 11.23 -6.25 8.31
C TRP A 42 12.23 -5.76 7.27
N GLU A 43 13.42 -5.39 7.70
CA GLU A 43 14.43 -4.84 6.78
C GLU A 43 14.78 -5.80 5.66
N GLU A 44 14.94 -7.06 6.00
CA GLU A 44 15.29 -8.06 5.00
C GLU A 44 14.19 -8.25 3.97
N ARG A 45 12.95 -8.13 4.42
CA ARG A 45 11.80 -8.35 3.55
C ARG A 45 11.55 -7.17 2.62
N TYR A 46 11.70 -5.93 3.11
CA TYR A 46 11.28 -4.76 2.35
C TYR A 46 12.39 -3.77 2.05
N GLY A 47 13.55 -3.89 2.70
CA GLY A 47 14.55 -2.82 2.75
C GLY A 47 14.99 -2.26 1.41
N GLU A 48 15.17 -3.11 0.42
CA GLU A 48 15.62 -2.67 -0.89
C GLU A 48 14.47 -2.49 -1.87
N ARG A 49 13.25 -2.62 -1.40
CA ARG A 49 12.07 -2.59 -2.24
C ARG A 49 11.14 -1.43 -1.94
N VAL A 50 11.45 -0.66 -0.90
CA VAL A 50 10.57 0.46 -0.54
C VAL A 50 10.53 1.48 -1.66
N PRO A 51 9.38 2.06 -1.93
CA PRO A 51 8.12 1.87 -1.20
C PRO A 51 7.43 0.57 -1.60
N VAL A 52 6.77 -0.06 -0.64
CA VAL A 52 6.04 -1.31 -0.86
C VAL A 52 4.58 -1.11 -0.47
N LEU A 53 3.68 -1.41 -1.39
CA LEU A 53 2.25 -1.35 -1.10
C LEU A 53 1.76 -2.75 -0.77
N VAL A 54 1.16 -2.89 0.40
CA VAL A 54 0.73 -4.18 0.93
C VAL A 54 -0.77 -4.16 1.14
N ALA A 55 -1.44 -5.21 0.70
CA ALA A 55 -2.86 -5.40 0.97
C ALA A 55 -3.02 -5.84 2.42
N GLY A 56 -3.71 -5.04 3.22
CA GLY A 56 -3.82 -5.33 4.64
C GLY A 56 -2.60 -4.85 5.39
N ALA A 57 -2.14 -5.62 6.36
CA ALA A 57 -1.04 -5.25 7.24
C ALA A 57 0.21 -6.07 6.94
N PRO A 58 1.40 -5.44 6.95
CA PRO A 58 2.61 -6.21 6.82
C PRO A 58 2.87 -6.97 8.12
N PRO A 59 3.62 -8.05 8.06
CA PRO A 59 4.23 -8.62 6.87
C PRO A 59 3.37 -9.68 6.19
N GLU A 60 2.17 -9.94 6.69
CA GLU A 60 1.35 -11.03 6.17
C GLU A 60 0.64 -10.67 4.89
N GLY A 61 0.37 -9.41 4.66
CA GLY A 61 -0.42 -9.00 3.51
C GLY A 61 0.30 -9.22 2.19
N GLU A 62 -0.50 -9.34 1.14
CA GLU A 62 0.03 -9.53 -0.20
C GLU A 62 0.67 -8.24 -0.70
N VAL A 63 1.84 -8.36 -1.33
CA VAL A 63 2.52 -7.20 -1.93
C VAL A 63 1.85 -6.87 -3.25
N LEU A 64 1.34 -5.66 -3.37
CA LEU A 64 0.66 -5.22 -4.58
C LEU A 64 1.57 -4.41 -5.49
N ALA A 65 2.56 -3.74 -4.95
CA ALA A 65 3.49 -2.93 -5.75
C ALA A 65 4.76 -2.72 -4.96
N GLU A 66 5.89 -2.59 -5.68
CA GLU A 66 7.20 -2.29 -5.10
C GLU A 66 7.87 -1.26 -5.98
N LEU A 67 8.56 -0.32 -5.37
CA LEU A 67 9.37 0.70 -6.03
C LEU A 67 8.55 1.67 -6.85
N THR A 68 7.69 1.20 -7.72
CA THR A 68 6.77 2.04 -8.50
C THR A 68 5.39 1.43 -8.45
N LEU A 69 4.38 2.26 -8.72
CA LEU A 69 3.00 1.83 -8.66
C LEU A 69 2.47 1.53 -10.05
N ASP A 70 1.89 0.34 -10.21
CA ASP A 70 1.03 0.06 -11.35
C ASP A 70 -0.41 0.29 -10.89
N ALA A 71 -0.94 1.45 -11.19
CA ALA A 71 -2.26 1.85 -10.71
C ALA A 71 -3.34 0.88 -11.18
N ARG A 72 -3.22 0.36 -12.40
CA ARG A 72 -4.23 -0.56 -12.92
C ARG A 72 -4.28 -1.85 -12.15
N ALA A 73 -3.10 -2.38 -11.79
CA ALA A 73 -3.06 -3.61 -11.02
C ALA A 73 -3.69 -3.42 -9.65
N VAL A 74 -3.41 -2.29 -9.01
CA VAL A 74 -3.98 -2.00 -7.70
C VAL A 74 -5.48 -1.80 -7.81
N GLU A 75 -5.94 -1.12 -8.85
CA GLU A 75 -7.37 -0.91 -9.04
C GLU A 75 -8.09 -2.23 -9.27
N ARG A 76 -7.49 -3.14 -10.04
CA ARG A 76 -8.10 -4.45 -10.24
C ARG A 76 -8.25 -5.21 -8.94
N TRP A 77 -7.24 -5.10 -8.07
CA TRP A 77 -7.30 -5.73 -6.77
C TRP A 77 -8.42 -5.12 -5.93
N LEU A 78 -8.50 -3.80 -5.89
CA LEU A 78 -9.52 -3.11 -5.09
C LEU A 78 -10.93 -3.44 -5.55
N VAL A 79 -11.13 -3.53 -6.85
CA VAL A 79 -12.45 -3.85 -7.40
C VAL A 79 -12.91 -5.24 -6.97
N ARG A 80 -11.98 -6.16 -6.78
CA ARG A 80 -12.34 -7.52 -6.39
C ARG A 80 -12.60 -7.67 -4.90
N GLN A 81 -12.38 -6.63 -4.09
CA GLN A 81 -12.58 -6.75 -2.65
C GLN A 81 -14.05 -6.60 -2.32
N PRO A 82 -14.71 -7.66 -1.85
CA PRO A 82 -16.13 -7.56 -1.55
C PRO A 82 -16.43 -6.72 -0.34
N VAL A 83 -15.51 -6.69 0.59
CA VAL A 83 -15.75 -6.02 1.84
C VAL A 83 -16.00 -4.55 1.68
N ALA A 84 -15.35 -3.94 0.73
CA ALA A 84 -15.42 -2.52 0.59
C ALA A 84 -16.83 -2.03 0.39
N ARG A 85 -17.70 -2.88 -0.15
CA ARG A 85 -19.01 -2.45 -0.46
C ARG A 85 -20.05 -2.85 0.50
N ASP A 86 -19.74 -3.76 1.30
CA ASP A 86 -20.73 -4.26 2.16
C ASP A 86 -21.17 -3.32 3.13
N ARG A 87 -20.57 -2.68 3.39
CA ARG A 87 -20.92 -1.87 4.31
C ARG A 87 -21.89 -1.08 3.98
N ASP A 88 -22.06 -1.07 3.16
CA ASP A 88 -22.90 -0.35 2.87
C ASP A 88 -24.08 -0.69 3.04
N PHE A 89 -24.33 -1.33 2.97
CA PHE A 89 -25.13 -1.63 3.13
C PHE A 89 -25.88 -1.78 3.68
N ARG A 90 -25.94 -1.64 3.74
CA ARG A 90 -26.57 -1.78 4.29
C ARG A 90 -27.14 -1.37 4.94
#